data_509ac57b797a2891b35109086dca718a
#
_entry.id   509ac57b797a2891b35109086dca718a
#
_cell.length_a   1.000
_cell.length_b   1.000
_cell.length_c   1.000
_cell.angle_alpha   90.00
_cell.angle_beta   90.00
_cell.angle_gamma   90.00
#
_symmetry.space_group_name_H-M   'P 1'
#
loop_
_entity.id
_entity.type
_entity.pdbx_description
1 polymer ?
#
loop_
_entity_poly.entity_id
_entity_poly.type
_entity_poly.pdbx_seq_one_letter_code
_entity_poly.pdbx_strand_id
1 'polypeptide(L)' 'MRKFEFGKRYKDGVMAFEVVSRTSKTIKFVMIQHEGNSNESRGFEKKAKINNWGDREVFFSNCYQVEA' A
#
# COMPACT_ATOMS: atom_id res chain seq x y z
N MET A 1 13.86 -8.32 -7.22
CA MET A 1 12.45 -7.88 -7.36
C MET A 1 12.04 -7.11 -6.11
N ARG A 2 11.40 -5.99 -6.29
CA ARG A 2 10.91 -5.19 -5.15
C ARG A 2 9.59 -5.76 -4.67
N LYS A 3 9.46 -5.94 -3.36
CA LYS A 3 8.27 -6.51 -2.72
C LYS A 3 7.75 -5.58 -1.64
N PHE A 4 6.45 -5.67 -1.40
CA PHE A 4 5.86 -4.95 -0.27
C PHE A 4 6.33 -5.57 1.04
N GLU A 5 6.71 -4.72 2.00
CA GLU A 5 7.24 -5.17 3.28
C GLU A 5 6.34 -4.69 4.41
N PHE A 6 6.14 -5.56 5.38
CA PHE A 6 5.36 -5.25 6.58
C PHE A 6 5.91 -4.00 7.26
N GLY A 7 5.01 -3.11 7.62
CA GLY A 7 5.36 -1.89 8.35
C GLY A 7 5.86 -0.75 7.49
N LYS A 8 6.08 -0.98 6.20
CA LYS A 8 6.53 0.09 5.31
C LYS A 8 5.34 0.80 4.67
N ARG A 9 5.58 2.04 4.26
CA ARG A 9 4.60 2.86 3.55
C ARG A 9 5.01 3.02 2.10
N TYR A 10 4.02 2.98 1.22
CA TYR A 10 4.19 3.16 -0.22
C TYR A 10 3.23 4.25 -0.66
N LYS A 11 3.65 5.09 -1.59
CA LYS A 11 2.86 6.25 -1.99
C LYS A 11 2.42 6.18 -3.43
N ASP A 12 1.24 6.73 -3.69
CA ASP A 12 0.78 7.04 -5.03
C ASP A 12 0.19 8.46 -4.98
N GLY A 13 0.93 9.42 -5.53
CA GLY A 13 0.56 10.82 -5.43
C GLY A 13 0.63 11.31 -3.98
N VAL A 14 -0.48 11.85 -3.50
CA VAL A 14 -0.56 12.39 -2.13
C VAL A 14 -1.02 11.37 -1.10
N MET A 15 -1.42 10.16 -1.56
CA MET A 15 -1.90 9.12 -0.66
C MET A 15 -0.76 8.19 -0.30
N ALA A 16 -0.70 7.81 0.97
CA ALA A 16 0.22 6.79 1.44
C ALA A 16 -0.55 5.54 1.83
N PHE A 17 0.10 4.39 1.69
CA PHE A 17 -0.49 3.09 1.98
C PHE A 17 0.49 2.33 2.88
N GLU A 18 0.06 2.00 4.09
CA GLU A 18 0.92 1.29 5.02
C GLU A 18 0.54 -0.19 5.03
N VAL A 19 1.53 -1.05 4.84
CA VAL A 19 1.32 -2.49 4.83
C VAL A 19 1.18 -2.98 6.26
N VAL A 20 0.03 -3.56 6.59
CA VAL A 20 -0.21 -4.11 7.93
C VAL A 20 -0.08 -5.61 7.96
N SER A 21 -0.21 -6.28 6.81
CA SER A 21 -0.05 -7.74 6.71
C SER A 21 0.03 -8.11 5.24
N ARG A 22 0.61 -9.26 4.95
CA ARG A 22 0.60 -9.77 3.59
C ARG A 22 0.80 -11.29 3.58
N THR A 23 0.33 -11.91 2.49
CA THR A 23 0.72 -13.26 2.11
C THR A 23 1.51 -13.16 0.80
N SER A 24 1.83 -14.29 0.17
CA SER A 24 2.53 -14.27 -1.12
C SER A 24 1.68 -13.67 -2.24
N LYS A 25 0.36 -13.62 -2.09
CA LYS A 25 -0.55 -13.20 -3.16
C LYS A 25 -1.50 -12.08 -2.79
N THR A 26 -1.66 -11.77 -1.52
CA THR A 26 -2.58 -10.74 -1.05
C THR A 26 -1.90 -9.83 -0.06
N ILE A 27 -2.43 -8.61 0.06
CA ILE A 27 -1.89 -7.61 0.96
C ILE A 27 -3.04 -6.94 1.70
N LYS A 28 -2.83 -6.71 3.00
CA LYS A 28 -3.69 -5.86 3.80
C LYS A 28 -2.98 -4.55 4.05
N PHE A 29 -3.69 -3.46 3.89
CA PHE A 29 -3.09 -2.14 4.02
C PHE A 29 -4.10 -1.16 4.57
N VAL A 30 -3.61 -0.04 5.08
CA VAL A 30 -4.44 1.10 5.45
C VAL A 30 -4.01 2.30 4.64
N MET A 31 -4.99 3.13 4.27
CA MET A 31 -4.72 4.38 3.56
C MET A 31 -4.41 5.45 4.59
N ILE A 32 -3.35 6.21 4.36
CA ILE A 32 -2.93 7.30 5.24
C ILE A 32 -3.15 8.61 4.51
N GLN A 33 -3.98 9.48 5.06
CA GLN A 33 -4.22 10.81 4.53
C GLN A 33 -3.38 11.82 5.30
N HIS A 34 -2.88 12.83 4.59
CA HIS A 34 -2.08 13.92 5.17
C HIS A 34 -0.85 13.39 5.90
N GLU A 35 -0.17 12.43 5.29
CA GLU A 35 1.03 11.82 5.89
C GLU A 35 2.06 12.90 6.23
N GLY A 36 2.59 12.83 7.45
CA GLY A 36 3.61 13.76 7.92
C GLY A 36 3.06 15.06 8.47
N ASN A 37 1.75 15.28 8.41
CA ASN A 37 1.12 16.48 8.95
C ASN A 37 0.46 16.18 10.30
N SER A 38 0.16 17.24 11.05
CA SER A 38 -0.48 17.09 12.36
C SER A 38 -1.89 16.50 12.26
N ASN A 39 -2.52 16.60 11.09
CA ASN A 39 -3.86 16.04 10.85
C ASN A 39 -3.82 14.73 10.06
N GLU A 40 -2.70 14.01 10.12
CA GLU A 40 -2.59 12.70 9.52
C GLU A 40 -3.68 11.78 10.06
N SER A 41 -4.35 11.03 9.18
CA SER A 41 -5.40 10.10 9.58
C SER A 41 -5.22 8.77 8.87
N ARG A 42 -5.63 7.70 9.55
CA ARG A 42 -5.57 6.34 9.01
C ARG A 42 -6.98 5.89 8.69
N GLY A 43 -7.14 5.27 7.51
CA GLY A 43 -8.41 4.67 7.11
C GLY A 43 -8.57 3.26 7.67
N PHE A 44 -9.61 2.58 7.19
CA PHE A 44 -9.85 1.20 7.55
C PHE A 44 -8.90 0.28 6.79
N GLU A 45 -8.65 -0.90 7.36
CA GLU A 45 -7.90 -1.93 6.65
C GLU A 45 -8.65 -2.39 5.40
N LYS A 46 -7.90 -2.56 4.33
CA LYS A 46 -8.40 -3.09 3.07
C LYS A 46 -7.50 -4.19 2.59
N LYS A 47 -8.04 -5.03 1.72
CA LYS A 47 -7.29 -6.10 1.07
C LYS A 47 -7.20 -5.85 -0.41
N ALA A 48 -6.10 -6.28 -1.01
CA ALA A 48 -5.94 -6.26 -2.46
C ALA A 48 -5.11 -7.47 -2.88
N LYS A 49 -5.26 -7.83 -4.15
CA LYS A 49 -4.44 -8.88 -4.75
C LYS A 49 -3.11 -8.27 -5.17
N ILE A 50 -2.02 -8.97 -4.86
CA ILE A 50 -0.69 -8.54 -5.32
C ILE A 50 -0.49 -9.04 -6.74
N ASN A 51 -0.08 -8.13 -7.62
CA ASN A 51 0.29 -8.46 -8.99
C ASN A 51 1.80 -8.36 -9.12
N ASN A 52 2.38 -9.30 -9.86
CA ASN A 52 3.82 -9.33 -10.09
C ASN A 52 4.10 -8.79 -11.50
N TRP A 53 4.78 -7.65 -11.57
CA TRP A 53 5.10 -6.99 -12.83
C TRP A 53 6.55 -7.24 -13.28
N GLY A 54 7.13 -8.34 -12.82
CA GLY A 54 8.49 -8.72 -13.21
C GLY A 54 9.53 -8.20 -12.25
N ASP A 55 9.73 -6.89 -12.15
CA ASP A 55 10.73 -6.30 -11.28
C ASP A 55 10.16 -5.77 -9.97
N ARG A 56 8.85 -5.79 -9.81
CA ARG A 56 8.19 -5.27 -8.61
C ARG A 56 6.81 -5.84 -8.43
N GLU A 57 6.33 -5.80 -7.18
CA GLU A 57 4.96 -6.10 -6.87
C GLU A 57 4.12 -4.84 -6.97
N VAL A 58 2.85 -4.99 -7.37
CA VAL A 58 1.92 -3.88 -7.54
C VAL A 58 0.56 -4.31 -7.01
N PHE A 59 -0.16 -3.40 -6.36
CA PHE A 59 -1.57 -3.64 -6.08
C PHE A 59 -2.39 -2.41 -6.46
N PHE A 60 -3.69 -2.63 -6.65
CA PHE A 60 -4.62 -1.57 -7.03
C PHE A 60 -5.63 -1.38 -5.91
N SER A 61 -5.95 -0.14 -5.61
CA SER A 61 -6.97 0.23 -4.64
C SER A 61 -7.75 1.42 -5.18
N ASN A 62 -9.03 1.20 -5.48
CA ASN A 62 -9.87 2.21 -6.13
C ASN A 62 -9.20 2.68 -7.42
N CYS A 63 -8.87 3.96 -7.51
CA CYS A 63 -8.18 4.51 -8.66
C CYS A 63 -6.66 4.62 -8.47
N TYR A 64 -6.13 4.02 -7.40
CA TYR A 64 -4.71 4.09 -7.10
C TYR A 64 -3.99 2.84 -7.58
N GLN A 65 -2.78 3.04 -8.07
CA GLN A 65 -1.86 1.97 -8.44
C GLN A 65 -0.64 2.11 -7.54
N VAL A 66 -0.41 1.14 -6.66
CA VAL A 66 0.66 1.22 -5.68
C VAL A 66 1.74 0.22 -6.05
N GLU A 67 2.97 0.71 -6.22
CA GLU A 67 4.12 -0.09 -6.62
C GLU A 67 5.11 -0.21 -5.47
N ALA A 68 5.64 -1.40 -5.32
CA ALA A 68 6.67 -1.65 -4.32
C ALA A 68 8.00 -0.99 -4.64
#